data_d77315664319327be4b9ed70e59cf233
#
_entry.id   d77315664319327be4b9ed70e59cf233
#
_cell.length_a   1.000
_cell.length_b   1.000
_cell.length_c   1.000
_cell.angle_alpha   90.00
_cell.angle_beta   90.00
_cell.angle_gamma   90.00
#
_symmetry.space_group_name_H-M   'P 1'
#
loop_
_entity.id
_entity.type
_entity.pdbx_description
1 polymer ?
#
loop_
_entity_poly.entity_id
_entity_poly.type
_entity_poly.pdbx_seq_one_letter_code
_entity_poly.pdbx_strand_id
1 'polypeptide(L)'
;MTKSQPEYDVVIVGSGAAGGMSAYALSCAGVRVLMLEAGRDYDPVTETPMFETPEDAPLRASSTPDKPFGYFDATVDGGWQVPGEPYSSADDTDFLWWRSRMLGGRTNHWGRISLRMGEYDFKPYSRDGLGADWPMTYADTVSYTHLTLPTKCWV
;
A
#
# COMPACT_ATOMS: atom_id res chain seq x y z
N MET A 1 11.59 -18.24 -36.87
CA MET A 1 11.06 -18.70 -35.57
C MET A 1 10.44 -17.50 -34.89
N THR A 2 9.15 -17.36 -34.94
CA THR A 2 8.41 -16.33 -34.21
C THR A 2 8.50 -16.71 -32.72
N LYS A 3 9.20 -15.89 -31.93
CA LYS A 3 9.16 -16.03 -30.48
C LYS A 3 7.70 -15.83 -30.05
N SER A 4 7.08 -16.86 -29.54
CA SER A 4 5.77 -16.70 -28.90
C SER A 4 5.91 -15.68 -27.79
N GLN A 5 5.15 -14.62 -27.83
CA GLN A 5 5.09 -13.67 -26.71
C GLN A 5 4.52 -14.38 -25.50
N PRO A 6 5.03 -14.10 -24.29
CA PRO A 6 4.44 -14.67 -23.10
C PRO A 6 2.98 -14.21 -23.01
N GLU A 7 2.12 -15.16 -22.78
CA GLU A 7 0.68 -14.93 -22.66
C GLU A 7 0.30 -14.92 -21.18
N TYR A 8 -0.42 -13.89 -20.74
CA TYR A 8 -0.90 -13.73 -19.37
C TYR A 8 -2.43 -13.76 -19.34
N ASP A 9 -2.97 -14.34 -18.30
CA ASP A 9 -4.42 -14.44 -18.10
C ASP A 9 -4.97 -13.18 -17.44
N VAL A 10 -4.14 -12.53 -16.58
CA VAL A 10 -4.51 -11.34 -15.81
C VAL A 10 -3.37 -10.34 -15.81
N VAL A 11 -3.71 -9.06 -15.96
CA VAL A 11 -2.80 -7.94 -15.77
C VAL A 11 -3.23 -7.16 -14.51
N ILE A 12 -2.29 -6.97 -13.59
CA ILE A 12 -2.50 -6.18 -12.36
C ILE A 12 -1.68 -4.90 -12.48
N VAL A 13 -2.29 -3.76 -12.24
CA VAL A 13 -1.62 -2.45 -12.25
C VAL A 13 -1.44 -1.98 -10.81
N GLY A 14 -0.17 -1.84 -10.41
CA GLY A 14 0.24 -1.45 -9.07
C GLY A 14 0.49 -2.64 -8.14
N SER A 15 1.62 -2.60 -7.45
CA SER A 15 2.08 -3.64 -6.51
C SER A 15 1.75 -3.33 -5.04
N GLY A 16 0.91 -2.35 -4.78
CA GLY A 16 0.45 -2.04 -3.41
C GLY A 16 -0.29 -3.21 -2.76
N ALA A 17 -0.82 -3.01 -1.56
CA ALA A 17 -1.45 -4.05 -0.76
C ALA A 17 -2.49 -4.88 -1.54
N ALA A 18 -3.40 -4.22 -2.25
CA ALA A 18 -4.44 -4.91 -3.03
C ALA A 18 -3.85 -5.66 -4.22
N GLY A 19 -2.98 -5.02 -5.01
CA GLY A 19 -2.35 -5.65 -6.17
C GLY A 19 -1.47 -6.83 -5.79
N GLY A 20 -0.66 -6.68 -4.74
CA GLY A 20 0.19 -7.75 -4.23
C GLY A 20 -0.62 -8.97 -3.76
N MET A 21 -1.70 -8.75 -2.98
CA MET A 21 -2.57 -9.84 -2.54
C MET A 21 -3.32 -10.49 -3.69
N SER A 22 -3.80 -9.71 -4.67
CA SER A 22 -4.45 -10.26 -5.87
C SER A 22 -3.49 -11.11 -6.68
N ALA A 23 -2.26 -10.65 -6.88
CA ALA A 23 -1.22 -11.42 -7.56
C ALA A 23 -0.92 -12.73 -6.84
N TYR A 24 -0.76 -12.66 -5.52
CA TYR A 24 -0.51 -13.84 -4.69
C TYR A 24 -1.65 -14.86 -4.83
N ALA A 25 -2.89 -14.44 -4.60
CA ALA A 25 -4.04 -15.34 -4.65
C ALA A 25 -4.24 -15.98 -6.04
N LEU A 26 -4.12 -15.18 -7.10
CA LEU A 26 -4.25 -15.66 -8.47
C LEU A 26 -3.12 -16.62 -8.86
N SER A 27 -1.89 -16.30 -8.49
CA SER A 27 -0.72 -17.16 -8.76
C SER A 27 -0.82 -18.49 -8.01
N CYS A 28 -1.29 -18.49 -6.77
CA CYS A 28 -1.56 -19.72 -6.02
C CYS A 28 -2.67 -20.58 -6.66
N ALA A 29 -3.60 -19.95 -7.37
CA ALA A 29 -4.63 -20.64 -8.15
C ALA A 29 -4.13 -21.08 -9.55
N GLY A 30 -2.86 -20.88 -9.87
CA GLY A 30 -2.26 -21.28 -11.15
C GLY A 30 -2.55 -20.32 -12.32
N VAL A 31 -3.06 -19.12 -12.03
CA VAL A 31 -3.32 -18.08 -13.04
C VAL A 31 -2.00 -17.38 -13.40
N ARG A 32 -1.75 -17.16 -14.68
CA ARG A 32 -0.57 -16.43 -15.15
C ARG A 32 -0.81 -14.93 -15.02
N VAL A 33 -0.10 -14.29 -14.12
CA VAL A 33 -0.28 -12.89 -13.76
C VAL A 33 0.87 -12.05 -14.29
N LEU A 34 0.58 -10.93 -14.94
CA LEU A 34 1.52 -9.85 -15.20
C LEU A 34 1.22 -8.70 -14.24
N MET A 35 2.18 -8.31 -13.43
CA MET A 35 2.07 -7.12 -12.59
C MET A 35 2.90 -5.98 -13.18
N LEU A 36 2.27 -4.82 -13.34
CA LEU A 36 2.90 -3.57 -13.78
C LEU A 36 3.03 -2.64 -12.58
N GLU A 37 4.24 -2.24 -12.27
CA GLU A 37 4.55 -1.27 -11.21
C GLU A 37 5.26 -0.06 -11.81
N ALA A 38 4.86 1.13 -11.40
CA ALA A 38 5.44 2.38 -11.89
C ALA A 38 6.67 2.82 -11.08
N GLY A 39 6.80 2.30 -9.85
CA GLY A 39 7.91 2.59 -8.97
C GLY A 39 9.08 1.62 -9.13
N ARG A 40 10.20 2.00 -8.56
CA ARG A 40 11.39 1.15 -8.51
C ARG A 40 11.34 0.18 -7.32
N ASP A 41 12.14 -0.85 -7.42
CA ASP A 41 12.52 -1.62 -6.24
C ASP A 41 13.46 -0.79 -5.35
N TYR A 42 13.43 -1.03 -4.06
CA TYR A 42 14.26 -0.32 -3.09
C TYR A 42 14.76 -1.31 -2.02
N ASP A 43 15.89 -0.98 -1.42
CA ASP A 43 16.44 -1.75 -0.31
C ASP A 43 15.84 -1.26 1.03
N PRO A 44 14.95 -2.04 1.66
CA PRO A 44 14.31 -1.62 2.90
C PRO A 44 15.29 -1.47 4.08
N VAL A 45 16.48 -2.05 3.98
CA VAL A 45 17.49 -1.95 5.04
C VAL A 45 18.20 -0.60 5.00
N THR A 46 18.55 -0.15 3.81
CA THR A 46 19.36 1.06 3.63
C THR A 46 18.55 2.30 3.27
N GLU A 47 17.35 2.11 2.73
CA GLU A 47 16.51 3.20 2.21
C GLU A 47 15.24 3.46 3.06
N THR A 48 15.18 2.96 4.30
CA THR A 48 14.03 3.14 5.19
C THR A 48 14.39 3.97 6.42
N PRO A 49 14.34 5.31 6.34
CA PRO A 49 14.76 6.21 7.43
C PRO A 49 14.00 6.01 8.74
N MET A 50 12.78 5.48 8.70
CA MET A 50 11.99 5.25 9.90
C MET A 50 12.55 4.18 10.85
N PHE A 51 13.52 3.39 10.41
CA PHE A 51 14.23 2.43 11.25
C PHE A 51 15.51 3.01 11.85
N GLU A 52 15.91 4.20 11.45
CA GLU A 52 17.01 4.90 12.06
C GLU A 52 16.60 5.46 13.43
N THR A 53 17.56 5.57 14.32
CA THR A 53 17.31 6.24 15.59
C THR A 53 17.15 7.75 15.36
N PRO A 54 16.45 8.51 16.24
CA PRO A 54 16.32 9.96 16.08
C PRO A 54 17.66 10.69 16.02
N GLU A 55 18.71 10.13 16.61
CA GLU A 55 20.06 10.67 16.59
C GLU A 55 20.72 10.53 15.21
N ASP A 56 20.46 9.43 14.53
CA ASP A 56 21.05 9.07 13.24
C ASP A 56 20.20 9.59 12.06
N ALA A 57 18.92 9.80 12.29
CA ALA A 57 18.01 10.29 11.27
C ALA A 57 18.35 11.72 10.82
N PRO A 58 18.23 12.02 9.52
CA PRO A 58 18.42 13.36 8.99
C PRO A 58 17.59 14.39 9.77
N LEU A 59 18.20 15.50 10.17
CA LEU A 59 17.57 16.56 10.98
C LEU A 59 16.87 16.03 12.25
N ARG A 60 17.30 14.91 12.79
CA ARG A 60 16.66 14.22 13.94
C ARG A 60 15.18 13.96 13.71
N ALA A 61 14.83 13.55 12.49
CA ALA A 61 13.47 13.33 12.03
C ALA A 61 12.53 14.56 12.05
N SER A 62 13.09 15.77 12.17
CA SER A 62 12.29 17.00 12.10
C SER A 62 11.63 17.18 10.76
N SER A 63 10.45 17.79 10.74
CA SER A 63 9.76 18.14 9.52
C SER A 63 10.45 19.29 8.77
N THR A 64 10.33 19.27 7.46
CA THR A 64 10.72 20.34 6.56
C THR A 64 9.52 20.73 5.69
N PRO A 65 9.55 21.86 4.96
CA PRO A 65 8.49 22.18 4.01
C PRO A 65 8.24 21.09 2.98
N ASP A 66 9.29 20.40 2.55
CA ASP A 66 9.22 19.33 1.54
C ASP A 66 8.78 17.99 2.15
N LYS A 67 9.03 17.80 3.44
CA LYS A 67 8.66 16.60 4.20
C LYS A 67 7.92 16.99 5.47
N PRO A 68 6.64 17.33 5.40
CA PRO A 68 5.86 17.84 6.53
C PRO A 68 5.68 16.83 7.65
N PHE A 69 5.84 15.53 7.40
CA PHE A 69 5.90 14.49 8.43
C PHE A 69 7.33 14.13 8.86
N GLY A 70 8.31 14.86 8.37
CA GLY A 70 9.71 14.59 8.66
C GLY A 70 10.20 13.29 8.03
N TYR A 71 11.25 12.77 8.60
CA TYR A 71 11.86 11.50 8.16
C TYR A 71 11.20 10.27 8.77
N PHE A 72 10.00 10.39 9.27
CA PHE A 72 9.15 9.26 9.63
C PHE A 72 8.50 8.59 8.42
N ASP A 73 8.59 9.20 7.23
CA ASP A 73 8.25 8.52 5.99
C ASP A 73 9.11 7.27 5.85
N ALA A 74 8.49 6.16 5.52
CA ALA A 74 9.14 4.86 5.52
C ALA A 74 10.28 4.74 4.50
N THR A 75 10.30 5.61 3.49
CA THR A 75 11.31 5.57 2.43
C THR A 75 11.67 6.98 1.96
N VAL A 76 12.83 7.09 1.33
CA VAL A 76 13.30 8.36 0.75
C VAL A 76 12.40 8.88 -0.39
N ASP A 77 11.69 7.99 -1.06
CA ASP A 77 10.80 8.31 -2.19
C ASP A 77 9.33 8.48 -1.76
N GLY A 78 9.04 8.35 -0.47
CA GLY A 78 7.73 8.63 0.10
C GLY A 78 7.48 10.13 0.16
N GLY A 79 6.25 10.55 -0.12
CA GLY A 79 5.92 11.96 -0.08
C GLY A 79 4.47 12.26 -0.48
N TRP A 80 4.14 13.56 -0.47
CA TRP A 80 2.81 14.04 -0.82
C TRP A 80 2.51 13.91 -2.29
N GLN A 81 3.47 14.25 -3.12
CA GLN A 81 3.37 14.24 -4.56
C GLN A 81 4.68 13.74 -5.17
N VAL A 82 4.55 13.04 -6.28
CA VAL A 82 5.71 12.62 -7.08
C VAL A 82 6.00 13.71 -8.11
N PRO A 83 7.20 14.27 -8.14
CA PRO A 83 7.54 15.30 -9.10
C PRO A 83 7.32 14.85 -10.55
N GLY A 84 6.73 15.74 -11.35
CA GLY A 84 6.47 15.47 -12.76
C GLY A 84 5.18 14.71 -13.08
N GLU A 85 4.42 14.29 -12.07
CA GLU A 85 3.10 13.71 -12.29
C GLU A 85 1.99 14.76 -12.26
N PRO A 86 0.93 14.57 -13.06
CA PRO A 86 -0.23 15.44 -13.01
C PRO A 86 -1.08 15.14 -11.78
N TYR A 87 -1.34 16.16 -10.99
CA TYR A 87 -2.27 16.10 -9.87
C TYR A 87 -3.35 17.16 -10.06
N SER A 88 -4.57 16.81 -9.72
CA SER A 88 -5.68 17.75 -9.67
C SER A 88 -6.49 17.51 -8.40
N SER A 89 -6.92 18.57 -7.77
CA SER A 89 -7.87 18.56 -6.66
C SER A 89 -9.13 19.29 -7.07
N ALA A 90 -10.24 19.00 -6.41
CA ALA A 90 -11.43 19.82 -6.58
C ALA A 90 -11.15 21.24 -6.08
N ASP A 91 -11.83 22.21 -6.70
CA ASP A 91 -11.74 23.61 -6.27
C ASP A 91 -12.06 23.71 -4.76
N ASP A 92 -11.36 24.59 -4.08
CA ASP A 92 -11.51 24.83 -2.64
C ASP A 92 -11.12 23.63 -1.72
N THR A 93 -10.32 22.69 -2.22
CA THR A 93 -9.78 21.60 -1.39
C THR A 93 -8.26 21.54 -1.42
N ASP A 94 -7.65 21.49 -0.24
CA ASP A 94 -6.20 21.24 -0.07
C ASP A 94 -5.96 19.73 0.07
N PHE A 95 -6.23 18.96 -1.00
CA PHE A 95 -6.06 17.53 -0.95
C PHE A 95 -4.57 17.15 -1.05
N LEU A 96 -4.07 16.47 -0.04
CA LEU A 96 -2.70 15.96 0.00
C LEU A 96 -2.67 14.54 -0.57
N TRP A 97 -2.06 14.39 -1.72
CA TRP A 97 -2.08 13.14 -2.48
C TRP A 97 -1.31 11.99 -1.83
N TRP A 98 -0.38 12.24 -0.99
CA TRP A 98 0.49 11.29 -0.33
C TRP A 98 0.69 9.98 -1.11
N ARG A 99 1.64 10.01 -2.00
CA ARG A 99 1.98 8.89 -2.87
C ARG A 99 3.41 8.43 -2.68
N SER A 100 3.67 7.19 -3.06
CA SER A 100 5.02 6.68 -3.26
C SER A 100 5.10 5.90 -4.55
N ARG A 101 6.17 6.12 -5.29
CA ARG A 101 6.52 5.40 -6.51
C ARG A 101 7.58 4.37 -6.18
N MET A 102 7.15 3.25 -5.62
CA MET A 102 8.03 2.15 -5.24
C MET A 102 7.28 0.83 -5.27
N LEU A 103 8.01 -0.25 -5.43
CA LEU A 103 7.47 -1.60 -5.31
C LEU A 103 6.82 -1.77 -3.93
N GLY A 104 5.57 -2.22 -3.87
CA GLY A 104 4.78 -2.32 -2.64
C GLY A 104 3.99 -1.06 -2.27
N GLY A 105 4.29 0.09 -2.88
CA GLY A 105 3.53 1.33 -2.69
C GLY A 105 3.41 1.74 -1.23
N ARG A 106 2.21 2.13 -0.80
CA ARG A 106 1.94 2.60 0.56
C ARG A 106 2.15 1.58 1.66
N THR A 107 2.27 0.29 1.35
CA THR A 107 2.59 -0.72 2.36
C THR A 107 3.95 -0.49 3.01
N ASN A 108 4.80 0.28 2.35
CA ASN A 108 6.15 0.58 2.83
C ASN A 108 6.20 1.76 3.80
N HIS A 109 5.24 2.68 3.75
CA HIS A 109 5.29 3.92 4.54
C HIS A 109 4.01 4.28 5.31
N TRP A 110 3.05 3.38 5.41
CA TRP A 110 1.92 3.57 6.32
C TRP A 110 2.36 3.40 7.78
N GLY A 111 1.60 3.96 8.72
CA GLY A 111 1.98 3.96 10.14
C GLY A 111 2.08 2.59 10.81
N ARG A 112 1.83 1.51 10.10
CA ARG A 112 1.91 0.11 10.54
C ARG A 112 1.05 -0.23 11.76
N ILE A 113 0.03 0.58 11.99
CA ILE A 113 -0.96 0.33 13.02
C ILE A 113 -2.12 -0.41 12.36
N SER A 114 -2.30 -1.67 12.73
CA SER A 114 -3.42 -2.50 12.29
C SER A 114 -4.32 -2.81 13.48
N LEU A 115 -5.39 -2.05 13.60
CA LEU A 115 -6.40 -2.34 14.60
C LEU A 115 -7.35 -3.41 14.05
N ARG A 116 -7.79 -4.29 14.94
CA ARG A 116 -8.83 -5.25 14.59
C ARG A 116 -10.14 -4.51 14.36
N MET A 117 -10.71 -4.66 13.18
CA MET A 117 -12.06 -4.13 12.89
C MET A 117 -13.12 -4.92 13.64
N GLY A 118 -14.17 -4.24 14.05
CA GLY A 118 -15.35 -4.85 14.62
C GLY A 118 -16.45 -5.06 13.59
N GLU A 119 -17.52 -5.75 13.97
CA GLU A 119 -18.66 -6.00 13.07
C GLU A 119 -19.30 -4.69 12.59
N TYR A 120 -19.31 -3.67 13.43
CA TYR A 120 -19.93 -2.38 13.12
C TYR A 120 -19.13 -1.52 12.14
N ASP A 121 -17.85 -1.78 11.97
CA ASP A 121 -17.02 -1.06 10.99
C ASP A 121 -17.43 -1.36 9.54
N PHE A 122 -18.09 -2.51 9.32
CA PHE A 122 -18.61 -2.91 8.02
C PHE A 122 -20.03 -2.41 7.74
N LYS A 123 -20.74 -1.94 8.76
CA LYS A 123 -22.16 -1.53 8.69
C LYS A 123 -22.41 -0.14 9.30
N PRO A 124 -21.63 0.89 8.93
CA PRO A 124 -21.77 2.21 9.54
C PRO A 124 -23.12 2.85 9.19
N TYR A 125 -23.63 2.67 7.98
CA TYR A 125 -24.91 3.22 7.59
C TYR A 125 -26.08 2.56 8.34
N SER A 126 -26.10 1.24 8.40
CA SER A 126 -27.14 0.50 9.13
C SER A 126 -27.13 0.81 10.62
N ARG A 127 -25.96 1.12 11.19
CA ARG A 127 -25.83 1.44 12.61
C ARG A 127 -26.20 2.89 12.93
N ASP A 128 -25.62 3.85 12.20
CA ASP A 128 -25.62 5.27 12.57
C ASP A 128 -26.26 6.18 11.51
N GLY A 129 -26.63 5.64 10.36
CA GLY A 129 -27.12 6.42 9.22
C GLY A 129 -26.02 7.21 8.48
N LEU A 130 -24.76 6.92 8.74
CA LEU A 130 -23.61 7.63 8.17
C LEU A 130 -22.84 6.77 7.16
N GLY A 131 -22.38 7.40 6.07
CA GLY A 131 -21.59 6.72 5.05
C GLY A 131 -22.39 5.69 4.25
N ALA A 132 -21.79 4.54 4.02
CA ALA A 132 -22.39 3.40 3.32
C ALA A 132 -21.95 2.09 3.96
N ASP A 133 -22.81 1.09 3.94
CA ASP A 133 -22.44 -0.26 4.38
C ASP A 133 -21.50 -0.90 3.35
N TRP A 134 -20.51 -1.63 3.85
CA TRP A 134 -19.68 -2.47 3.01
C TRP A 134 -20.48 -3.68 2.52
N PRO A 135 -20.22 -4.17 1.28
CA PRO A 135 -20.91 -5.34 0.73
C PRO A 135 -20.49 -6.67 1.38
N MET A 136 -19.74 -6.61 2.48
CA MET A 136 -19.23 -7.76 3.23
C MET A 136 -19.43 -7.53 4.74
N THR A 137 -19.26 -8.59 5.50
CA THR A 137 -19.32 -8.59 6.96
C THR A 137 -17.95 -8.87 7.57
N TYR A 138 -17.82 -8.68 8.86
CA TYR A 138 -16.65 -9.10 9.62
C TYR A 138 -16.37 -10.60 9.46
N ALA A 139 -17.40 -11.43 9.51
CA ALA A 139 -17.27 -12.88 9.36
C ALA A 139 -16.70 -13.28 7.99
N ASP A 140 -17.09 -12.58 6.94
CA ASP A 140 -16.52 -12.79 5.59
C ASP A 140 -15.02 -12.50 5.56
N THR A 141 -14.56 -11.46 6.27
CA THR A 141 -13.14 -11.08 6.29
C THR A 141 -12.30 -12.00 7.18
N VAL A 142 -12.84 -12.51 8.28
CA VAL A 142 -12.11 -13.42 9.19
C VAL A 142 -11.75 -14.74 8.51
N SER A 143 -12.60 -15.26 7.65
CA SER A 143 -12.30 -16.48 6.89
C SER A 143 -11.10 -16.30 5.96
N TYR A 144 -10.88 -15.10 5.43
CA TYR A 144 -9.72 -14.78 4.58
C TYR A 144 -8.43 -14.54 5.37
N THR A 145 -8.50 -14.00 6.57
CA THR A 145 -7.31 -13.77 7.41
C THR A 145 -6.62 -15.08 7.79
N HIS A 146 -7.32 -16.17 7.92
CA HIS A 146 -6.74 -17.49 8.13
C HIS A 146 -6.10 -18.09 6.87
N LEU A 147 -6.51 -17.64 5.69
CA LEU A 147 -5.94 -18.07 4.40
C LEU A 147 -4.72 -17.23 3.97
N THR A 148 -4.62 -15.99 4.44
CA THR A 148 -3.64 -15.01 3.95
C THR A 148 -2.43 -14.79 4.87
N LEU A 149 -2.45 -15.36 6.05
CA LEU A 149 -1.28 -15.40 6.94
C LEU A 149 -0.92 -16.86 7.22
N PRO A 150 -0.19 -17.54 6.32
CA PRO A 150 0.53 -18.72 6.75
C PRO A 150 1.57 -18.25 7.76
N THR A 151 1.35 -18.58 9.02
CA THR A 151 2.27 -18.31 10.14
C THR A 151 3.60 -19.05 10.00
N LYS A 152 3.97 -19.47 8.79
CA LYS A 152 5.22 -20.14 8.45
C LYS A 152 5.69 -19.76 7.06
N CYS A 153 6.19 -18.55 6.92
CA CYS A 153 7.19 -18.22 5.91
C CYS A 153 8.30 -17.43 6.60
N TRP A 154 9.08 -18.13 7.38
CA TRP A 154 10.45 -17.74 7.67
C TRP A 154 11.31 -18.58 6.74
N VAL A 155 11.84 -17.95 5.71
CA VAL A 155 13.02 -18.42 4.99
C VAL A 155 13.97 -17.26 4.96
#